data_27678ce2ed00965c7b757928e11f16c6
#
_entry.id   27678ce2ed00965c7b757928e11f16c6
#
_cell.length_a   1.000
_cell.length_b   1.000
_cell.length_c   1.000
_cell.angle_alpha   90.00
_cell.angle_beta   90.00
_cell.angle_gamma   90.00
#
_symmetry.space_group_name_H-M   'P 1'
#
loop_
_entity.id
_entity.type
_entity.pdbx_description
1 polymer ?
#
loop_
_entity_poly.entity_id
_entity_poly.type
_entity_poly.pdbx_seq_one_letter_code
_entity_poly.pdbx_strand_id
1 'polypeptide(L)'
;MSKYTAKIEWQRGEQDFLSNRYSRKHTLRFDGGAELPGSSSPSVVPLPMSDASAVDPEEMFVASLSSCHMLWFLSIAAARTFCVDSYVDNASGIMARNADGKMAMTVVTLKPHVVFSGDPQPTVDQIHAVHHKAHAECFIANSVKTGVRCEPVFRSDVG
;
A
#
# COMPACT_ATOMS: atom_id res chain seq x y z
N MET A 1 -8.03 15.64 17.67
CA MET A 1 -6.90 14.71 17.44
C MET A 1 -7.46 13.29 17.34
N SER A 2 -7.15 12.55 16.27
CA SER A 2 -7.61 11.18 16.07
C SER A 2 -6.49 10.18 16.42
N LYS A 3 -6.87 9.03 16.99
CA LYS A 3 -5.93 7.96 17.36
C LYS A 3 -6.26 6.72 16.52
N TYR A 4 -5.25 6.10 15.93
CA TYR A 4 -5.34 4.87 15.16
C TYR A 4 -4.55 3.78 15.86
N THR A 5 -5.07 2.56 15.90
CA THR A 5 -4.48 1.46 16.67
C THR A 5 -4.38 0.18 15.86
N ALA A 6 -3.35 -0.60 16.15
CA ALA A 6 -3.21 -1.97 15.69
C ALA A 6 -2.59 -2.80 16.83
N LYS A 7 -2.94 -4.08 16.91
CA LYS A 7 -2.37 -5.05 17.84
C LYS A 7 -1.65 -6.11 17.03
N ILE A 8 -0.38 -6.32 17.33
CA ILE A 8 0.47 -7.34 16.69
C ILE A 8 0.78 -8.40 17.74
N GLU A 9 0.46 -9.66 17.43
CA GLU A 9 0.62 -10.79 18.37
C GLU A 9 1.43 -11.91 17.74
N TRP A 10 2.54 -12.26 18.37
CA TRP A 10 3.36 -13.42 18.04
C TRP A 10 3.59 -14.24 19.29
N GLN A 11 3.66 -15.55 19.14
CA GLN A 11 3.99 -16.48 20.23
C GLN A 11 4.99 -17.51 19.75
N ARG A 12 6.01 -17.75 20.56
CA ARG A 12 7.03 -18.75 20.29
C ARG A 12 6.46 -20.19 20.29
N GLY A 13 5.56 -20.47 21.23
CA GLY A 13 5.14 -21.85 21.50
C GLY A 13 6.33 -22.67 21.97
N GLU A 14 6.50 -23.87 21.39
CA GLU A 14 7.58 -24.80 21.69
C GLU A 14 8.78 -24.69 20.73
N GLN A 15 8.80 -23.67 19.86
CA GLN A 15 9.85 -23.52 18.86
C GLN A 15 11.19 -23.13 19.50
N ASP A 16 12.29 -23.60 18.88
CA ASP A 16 13.65 -23.19 19.23
C ASP A 16 13.91 -21.77 18.74
N PHE A 17 13.83 -20.81 19.67
CA PHE A 17 13.98 -19.39 19.37
C PHE A 17 15.46 -18.98 19.17
N LEU A 18 16.35 -19.53 19.99
CA LEU A 18 17.75 -19.09 20.01
C LEU A 18 18.55 -19.53 18.79
N SER A 19 18.13 -20.60 18.12
CA SER A 19 18.69 -21.00 16.84
C SER A 19 18.24 -20.14 15.66
N ASN A 20 17.38 -19.16 15.89
CA ASN A 20 16.74 -18.31 14.86
C ASN A 20 15.87 -19.08 13.86
N ARG A 21 15.43 -20.28 14.21
CA ARG A 21 14.63 -21.20 13.37
C ARG A 21 13.15 -21.23 13.76
N TYR A 22 12.63 -20.14 14.26
CA TYR A 22 11.23 -20.00 14.65
C TYR A 22 10.40 -19.41 13.50
N SER A 23 9.10 -19.69 13.49
CA SER A 23 8.15 -19.11 12.55
C SER A 23 7.94 -17.61 12.80
N ARG A 24 7.95 -16.80 11.75
CA ARG A 24 7.63 -15.37 11.80
C ARG A 24 6.15 -15.10 11.65
N LYS A 25 5.33 -16.15 11.57
CA LYS A 25 3.88 -16.01 11.47
C LYS A 25 3.31 -15.37 12.73
N HIS A 26 2.51 -14.34 12.54
CA HIS A 26 1.87 -13.56 13.59
C HIS A 26 0.48 -13.10 13.16
N THR A 27 -0.25 -12.45 14.03
CA THR A 27 -1.57 -11.92 13.74
C THR A 27 -1.59 -10.41 13.93
N LEU A 28 -2.15 -9.70 12.95
CA LEU A 28 -2.48 -8.28 13.06
C LEU A 28 -3.97 -8.15 13.33
N ARG A 29 -4.33 -7.33 14.33
CA ARG A 29 -5.73 -7.04 14.69
C ARG A 29 -5.96 -5.55 14.71
N PHE A 30 -7.10 -5.14 14.19
CA PHE A 30 -7.50 -3.74 14.11
C PHE A 30 -8.76 -3.51 14.96
N ASP A 31 -9.01 -2.27 15.33
CA ASP A 31 -10.08 -1.86 16.24
C ASP A 31 -11.49 -2.22 15.73
N GLY A 32 -11.69 -2.26 14.41
CA GLY A 32 -12.95 -2.69 13.78
C GLY A 32 -13.18 -4.20 13.74
N GLY A 33 -12.28 -5.02 14.32
CA GLY A 33 -12.36 -6.48 14.34
C GLY A 33 -11.73 -7.18 13.14
N ALA A 34 -11.15 -6.45 12.19
CA ALA A 34 -10.41 -7.06 11.09
C ALA A 34 -9.14 -7.74 11.60
N GLU A 35 -8.86 -8.95 11.11
CA GLU A 35 -7.66 -9.71 11.41
C GLU A 35 -6.95 -10.11 10.13
N LEU A 36 -5.62 -9.99 10.12
CA LEU A 36 -4.79 -10.43 9.01
C LEU A 36 -3.67 -11.34 9.52
N PRO A 37 -3.38 -12.47 8.83
CA PRO A 37 -2.16 -13.23 9.07
C PRO A 37 -0.97 -12.44 8.53
N GLY A 38 0.04 -12.25 9.35
CA GLY A 38 1.29 -11.58 9.00
C GLY A 38 2.49 -12.51 9.09
N SER A 39 3.53 -12.21 8.32
CA SER A 39 4.83 -12.89 8.37
C SER A 39 5.92 -11.94 7.86
N SER A 40 7.19 -12.35 7.98
CA SER A 40 8.25 -11.76 7.17
C SER A 40 8.07 -12.15 5.71
N SER A 41 8.52 -11.29 4.80
CA SER A 41 8.71 -11.66 3.41
C SER A 41 9.65 -12.86 3.27
N PRO A 42 9.39 -13.84 2.38
CA PRO A 42 10.34 -14.88 2.03
C PRO A 42 11.67 -14.37 1.49
N SER A 43 11.69 -13.15 0.96
CA SER A 43 12.92 -12.47 0.51
C SER A 43 13.80 -12.00 1.67
N VAL A 44 13.25 -11.87 2.88
CA VAL A 44 13.96 -11.44 4.10
C VAL A 44 14.28 -12.62 4.98
N VAL A 45 13.31 -13.52 5.20
CA VAL A 45 13.46 -14.75 5.97
C VAL A 45 13.00 -15.92 5.10
N PRO A 46 13.89 -16.89 4.81
CA PRO A 46 13.55 -18.00 3.92
C PRO A 46 12.49 -18.93 4.53
N LEU A 47 11.77 -19.63 3.66
CA LEU A 47 10.89 -20.71 4.07
C LEU A 47 11.68 -21.83 4.78
N PRO A 48 11.11 -22.53 5.75
CA PRO A 48 9.73 -22.46 6.25
C PRO A 48 9.53 -21.47 7.41
N MET A 49 10.52 -20.65 7.76
CA MET A 49 10.43 -19.70 8.88
C MET A 49 9.57 -18.47 8.54
N SER A 50 9.35 -18.16 7.27
CA SER A 50 8.32 -17.23 6.80
C SER A 50 7.12 -17.99 6.22
N ASP A 51 6.03 -17.27 5.98
CA ASP A 51 4.81 -17.78 5.36
C ASP A 51 4.44 -16.89 4.16
N ALA A 52 4.63 -17.41 2.95
CA ALA A 52 4.35 -16.67 1.70
C ALA A 52 2.86 -16.38 1.46
N SER A 53 1.96 -17.02 2.20
CA SER A 53 0.51 -16.78 2.13
C SER A 53 0.03 -15.68 3.09
N ALA A 54 0.90 -15.23 3.99
CA ALA A 54 0.62 -14.15 4.92
C ALA A 54 1.16 -12.81 4.39
N VAL A 55 0.57 -11.71 4.84
CA VAL A 55 0.97 -10.36 4.43
C VAL A 55 2.25 -9.95 5.16
N ASP A 56 3.23 -9.43 4.44
CA ASP A 56 4.44 -8.89 5.05
C ASP A 56 4.35 -7.36 5.31
N PRO A 57 5.22 -6.80 6.15
CA PRO A 57 5.20 -5.37 6.47
C PRO A 57 5.41 -4.46 5.24
N GLU A 58 6.20 -4.90 4.29
CA GLU A 58 6.51 -4.16 3.07
C GLU A 58 5.27 -4.08 2.16
N GLU A 59 4.53 -5.19 2.02
CA GLU A 59 3.25 -5.23 1.30
C GLU A 59 2.20 -4.34 1.97
N MET A 60 2.10 -4.38 3.31
CA MET A 60 1.19 -3.51 4.06
C MET A 60 1.54 -2.02 3.86
N PHE A 61 2.81 -1.70 3.82
CA PHE A 61 3.28 -0.34 3.58
C PHE A 61 2.87 0.16 2.19
N VAL A 62 3.07 -0.65 1.14
CA VAL A 62 2.63 -0.34 -0.22
C VAL A 62 1.11 -0.20 -0.27
N ALA A 63 0.38 -1.14 0.32
CA ALA A 63 -1.08 -1.13 0.35
C ALA A 63 -1.64 0.10 1.07
N SER A 64 -1.02 0.56 2.15
CA SER A 64 -1.45 1.75 2.88
C SER A 64 -1.33 3.03 2.05
N LEU A 65 -0.24 3.17 1.29
CA LEU A 65 -0.02 4.29 0.38
C LEU A 65 -1.02 4.29 -0.78
N SER A 66 -1.21 3.13 -1.41
CA SER A 66 -2.18 2.96 -2.51
C SER A 66 -3.61 3.23 -2.05
N SER A 67 -4.03 2.63 -0.95
CA SER A 67 -5.38 2.81 -0.40
C SER A 67 -5.66 4.27 -0.01
N CYS A 68 -4.72 4.93 0.66
CA CYS A 68 -4.87 6.33 1.05
C CYS A 68 -5.00 7.25 -0.18
N HIS A 69 -4.17 7.04 -1.19
CA HIS A 69 -4.24 7.79 -2.45
C HIS A 69 -5.59 7.58 -3.17
N MET A 70 -6.05 6.32 -3.27
CA MET A 70 -7.35 5.98 -3.86
C MET A 70 -8.51 6.72 -3.16
N LEU A 71 -8.55 6.69 -1.84
CA LEU A 71 -9.63 7.32 -1.08
C LEU A 71 -9.69 8.83 -1.32
N TRP A 72 -8.53 9.49 -1.39
CA TRP A 72 -8.46 10.90 -1.76
C TRP A 72 -8.85 11.14 -3.22
N PHE A 73 -8.39 10.29 -4.14
CA PHE A 73 -8.77 10.38 -5.54
C PHE A 73 -10.29 10.32 -5.71
N LEU A 74 -10.94 9.33 -5.11
CA LEU A 74 -12.40 9.15 -5.18
C LEU A 74 -13.15 10.37 -4.65
N SER A 75 -12.72 10.90 -3.50
CA SER A 75 -13.32 12.09 -2.91
C SER A 75 -13.20 13.32 -3.81
N ILE A 76 -12.02 13.54 -4.39
CA ILE A 76 -11.76 14.68 -5.28
C ILE A 76 -12.52 14.53 -6.62
N ALA A 77 -12.54 13.32 -7.18
CA ALA A 77 -13.29 13.03 -8.41
C ALA A 77 -14.79 13.32 -8.21
N ALA A 78 -15.37 12.84 -7.12
CA ALA A 78 -16.78 13.10 -6.78
C ALA A 78 -17.05 14.60 -6.61
N ALA A 79 -16.17 15.34 -5.94
CA ALA A 79 -16.32 16.80 -5.79
C ALA A 79 -16.21 17.56 -7.11
N ARG A 80 -15.55 16.98 -8.12
CA ARG A 80 -15.48 17.51 -9.50
C ARG A 80 -16.56 16.94 -10.43
N THR A 81 -17.53 16.23 -9.87
CA THR A 81 -18.64 15.59 -10.61
C THR A 81 -18.22 14.51 -11.61
N PHE A 82 -17.03 13.94 -11.47
CA PHE A 82 -16.60 12.79 -12.25
C PHE A 82 -17.05 11.49 -11.55
N CYS A 83 -17.87 10.70 -12.23
CA CYS A 83 -18.37 9.42 -11.71
C CYS A 83 -17.35 8.32 -11.96
N VAL A 84 -16.78 7.77 -10.89
CA VAL A 84 -15.85 6.64 -10.96
C VAL A 84 -16.61 5.33 -10.77
N ASP A 85 -16.48 4.40 -11.70
CA ASP A 85 -17.07 3.05 -11.62
C ASP A 85 -16.11 2.05 -11.00
N SER A 86 -14.82 2.16 -11.32
CA SER A 86 -13.82 1.27 -10.75
C SER A 86 -12.45 1.95 -10.64
N TYR A 87 -11.68 1.52 -9.65
CA TYR A 87 -10.31 1.94 -9.43
C TYR A 87 -9.48 0.70 -9.11
N VAL A 88 -8.47 0.42 -9.90
CA VAL A 88 -7.54 -0.70 -9.69
C VAL A 88 -6.12 -0.16 -9.72
N ASP A 89 -5.36 -0.42 -8.68
CA ASP A 89 -3.96 -0.02 -8.58
C ASP A 89 -3.07 -1.24 -8.38
N ASN A 90 -2.18 -1.48 -9.33
CA ASN A 90 -1.12 -2.49 -9.23
C ASN A 90 0.16 -1.83 -8.69
N ALA A 91 0.09 -1.37 -7.46
CA ALA A 91 1.17 -0.67 -6.79
C ALA A 91 2.37 -1.60 -6.52
N SER A 92 3.56 -1.03 -6.54
CA SER A 92 4.80 -1.75 -6.22
C SER A 92 5.74 -0.89 -5.40
N GLY A 93 6.57 -1.54 -4.57
CA GLY A 93 7.58 -0.88 -3.76
C GLY A 93 8.98 -1.45 -4.03
N ILE A 94 10.00 -0.62 -3.86
CA ILE A 94 11.40 -1.00 -4.01
C ILE A 94 12.11 -0.88 -2.65
N MET A 95 12.65 -2.01 -2.20
CA MET A 95 13.56 -2.09 -1.06
C MET A 95 14.99 -1.85 -1.54
N ALA A 96 15.62 -0.78 -1.06
CA ALA A 96 17.00 -0.44 -1.42
C ALA A 96 17.70 0.28 -0.26
N ARG A 97 19.02 0.51 -0.37
CA ARG A 97 19.74 1.34 0.59
C ARG A 97 19.37 2.82 0.41
N ASN A 98 19.00 3.46 1.51
CA ASN A 98 18.77 4.90 1.54
C ASN A 98 20.10 5.68 1.68
N ALA A 99 20.03 7.01 1.78
CA ALA A 99 21.19 7.88 1.93
C ALA A 99 22.07 7.57 3.16
N ASP A 100 21.46 7.00 4.22
CA ASP A 100 22.15 6.59 5.44
C ASP A 100 22.72 5.16 5.36
N GLY A 101 22.64 4.51 4.21
CA GLY A 101 23.08 3.14 3.99
C GLY A 101 22.17 2.05 4.58
N LYS A 102 20.98 2.41 5.06
CA LYS A 102 20.00 1.47 5.63
C LYS A 102 19.06 0.94 4.58
N MET A 103 18.69 -0.34 4.67
CA MET A 103 17.63 -0.91 3.85
C MET A 103 16.31 -0.22 4.18
N ALA A 104 15.60 0.25 3.17
CA ALA A 104 14.35 0.97 3.30
C ALA A 104 13.49 0.83 2.04
N MET A 105 12.19 1.00 2.20
CA MET A 105 11.29 1.19 1.06
C MET A 105 11.57 2.57 0.47
N THR A 106 12.43 2.64 -0.54
CA THR A 106 12.91 3.92 -1.09
C THR A 106 11.95 4.57 -2.06
N VAL A 107 11.21 3.76 -2.81
CA VAL A 107 10.21 4.22 -3.79
C VAL A 107 9.00 3.31 -3.74
N VAL A 108 7.82 3.89 -3.79
CA VAL A 108 6.56 3.20 -4.09
C VAL A 108 5.95 3.83 -5.33
N THR A 109 5.61 3.01 -6.31
CA THR A 109 4.96 3.44 -7.55
C THR A 109 3.53 2.93 -7.58
N LEU A 110 2.58 3.85 -7.64
CA LEU A 110 1.16 3.59 -7.84
C LEU A 110 0.89 3.58 -9.35
N LYS A 111 0.14 2.58 -9.82
CA LYS A 111 -0.26 2.44 -11.24
C LYS A 111 -1.76 2.30 -11.37
N PRO A 112 -2.53 3.34 -10.98
CA PRO A 112 -3.98 3.27 -10.98
C PRO A 112 -4.55 3.27 -12.39
N HIS A 113 -5.47 2.34 -12.64
CA HIS A 113 -6.39 2.34 -13.76
C HIS A 113 -7.80 2.67 -13.26
N VAL A 114 -8.38 3.74 -13.77
CA VAL A 114 -9.68 4.25 -13.32
C VAL A 114 -10.67 4.24 -14.49
N VAL A 115 -11.85 3.69 -14.25
CA VAL A 115 -12.95 3.70 -15.19
C VAL A 115 -13.99 4.72 -14.74
N PHE A 116 -14.40 5.55 -15.67
CA PHE A 116 -15.42 6.58 -15.45
C PHE A 116 -16.67 6.32 -16.28
N SER A 117 -17.82 6.74 -15.78
CA SER A 117 -19.10 6.76 -16.51
C SER A 117 -19.82 8.10 -16.34
N GLY A 118 -20.95 8.22 -17.03
CA GLY A 118 -21.76 9.43 -16.98
C GLY A 118 -21.17 10.61 -17.74
N ASP A 119 -21.72 11.80 -17.50
CA ASP A 119 -21.31 13.06 -18.09
C ASP A 119 -21.22 14.12 -16.96
N PRO A 120 -20.10 14.86 -16.86
CA PRO A 120 -18.97 14.92 -17.78
C PRO A 120 -17.96 13.79 -17.62
N GLN A 121 -17.30 13.41 -18.71
CA GLN A 121 -16.11 12.56 -18.69
C GLN A 121 -14.84 13.42 -18.47
N PRO A 122 -13.91 13.01 -17.58
CA PRO A 122 -12.68 13.76 -17.42
C PRO A 122 -11.73 13.57 -18.61
N THR A 123 -11.02 14.61 -18.97
CA THR A 123 -9.87 14.52 -19.89
C THR A 123 -8.67 13.88 -19.18
N VAL A 124 -7.68 13.42 -19.96
CA VAL A 124 -6.42 12.88 -19.42
C VAL A 124 -5.75 13.87 -18.47
N ASP A 125 -5.69 15.15 -18.83
CA ASP A 125 -5.09 16.19 -17.98
C ASP A 125 -5.88 16.40 -16.68
N GLN A 126 -7.20 16.27 -16.72
CA GLN A 126 -8.04 16.34 -15.53
C GLN A 126 -7.81 15.14 -14.61
N ILE A 127 -7.63 13.92 -15.17
CA ILE A 127 -7.29 12.72 -14.40
C ILE A 127 -5.93 12.91 -13.72
N HIS A 128 -4.91 13.38 -14.43
CA HIS A 128 -3.61 13.70 -13.84
C HIS A 128 -3.72 14.77 -12.73
N ALA A 129 -4.53 15.80 -12.93
CA ALA A 129 -4.75 16.83 -11.92
C ALA A 129 -5.43 16.28 -10.65
N VAL A 130 -6.37 15.32 -10.78
CA VAL A 130 -6.98 14.63 -9.63
C VAL A 130 -5.96 13.80 -8.89
N HIS A 131 -5.12 13.02 -9.60
CA HIS A 131 -4.05 12.22 -8.98
C HIS A 131 -3.02 13.10 -8.26
N HIS A 132 -2.62 14.21 -8.88
CA HIS A 132 -1.69 15.17 -8.26
C HIS A 132 -2.25 15.72 -6.95
N LYS A 133 -3.51 16.13 -6.94
CA LYS A 133 -4.18 16.62 -5.73
C LYS A 133 -4.34 15.51 -4.68
N ALA A 134 -4.70 14.29 -5.09
CA ALA A 134 -4.80 13.14 -4.20
C ALA A 134 -3.46 12.82 -3.52
N HIS A 135 -2.35 12.90 -4.26
CA HIS A 135 -1.01 12.72 -3.70
C HIS A 135 -0.69 13.80 -2.65
N ALA A 136 -0.98 15.05 -2.94
CA ALA A 136 -0.73 16.16 -2.01
C ALA A 136 -1.51 16.04 -0.71
N GLU A 137 -2.74 15.49 -0.75
CA GLU A 137 -3.60 15.30 0.42
C GLU A 137 -3.41 13.94 1.12
N CYS A 138 -2.70 13.01 0.52
CA CYS A 138 -2.53 11.66 1.06
C CYS A 138 -1.77 11.70 2.40
N PHE A 139 -2.46 11.35 3.49
CA PHE A 139 -1.90 11.38 4.84
C PHE A 139 -0.69 10.46 4.98
N ILE A 140 -0.73 9.28 4.37
CA ILE A 140 0.36 8.31 4.46
C ILE A 140 1.57 8.80 3.64
N ALA A 141 1.36 9.36 2.44
CA ALA A 141 2.45 9.93 1.65
C ALA A 141 3.13 11.10 2.39
N ASN A 142 2.35 11.93 3.08
CA ASN A 142 2.88 13.03 3.91
C ASN A 142 3.59 12.57 5.20
N SER A 143 3.49 11.28 5.56
CA SER A 143 4.05 10.72 6.79
C SER A 143 5.34 9.92 6.58
N VAL A 144 5.80 9.75 5.34
CA VAL A 144 6.92 8.86 5.00
C VAL A 144 8.05 9.60 4.29
N LYS A 145 9.27 9.02 4.36
CA LYS A 145 10.44 9.50 3.60
C LYS A 145 10.54 8.87 2.21
N THR A 146 9.78 7.82 1.97
CA THR A 146 9.71 7.08 0.70
C THR A 146 9.25 8.01 -0.41
N GLY A 147 9.93 7.95 -1.56
CA GLY A 147 9.44 8.60 -2.77
C GLY A 147 8.18 7.90 -3.28
N VAL A 148 7.07 8.62 -3.36
CA VAL A 148 5.81 8.07 -3.87
C VAL A 148 5.56 8.64 -5.26
N ARG A 149 5.45 7.75 -6.26
CA ARG A 149 5.17 8.09 -7.66
C ARG A 149 3.77 7.61 -8.02
N CYS A 150 3.08 8.36 -8.87
CA CYS A 150 1.80 7.95 -9.44
C CYS A 150 1.92 7.98 -10.96
N GLU A 151 1.78 6.82 -11.58
CA GLU A 151 1.87 6.59 -13.02
C GLU A 151 0.52 6.00 -13.50
N PRO A 152 -0.51 6.83 -13.73
CA PRO A 152 -1.83 6.36 -14.15
C PRO A 152 -1.76 5.55 -15.44
N VAL A 153 -2.51 4.44 -15.49
CA VAL A 153 -2.59 3.56 -16.67
C VAL A 153 -3.87 3.86 -17.42
N PHE A 154 -3.78 4.09 -18.73
CA PHE A 154 -4.91 4.30 -19.61
C PHE A 154 -5.15 3.06 -20.49
N ARG A 155 -6.37 2.87 -21.02
CA ARG A 155 -6.75 1.68 -21.81
C ARG A 155 -5.83 1.38 -23.00
N SER A 156 -5.17 2.38 -23.56
CA SER A 156 -4.19 2.23 -24.66
C SER A 156 -2.89 1.55 -24.22
N ASP A 157 -2.63 1.46 -22.93
CA ASP A 157 -1.37 0.95 -22.37
C ASP A 157 -1.51 -0.51 -21.87
N VAL A 158 -2.73 -1.08 -21.93
CA VAL A 158 -3.03 -2.46 -21.58
C VAL A 158 -3.09 -3.28 -22.86
N GLY A 159 -1.92 -3.54 -23.41
CA GLY A 159 -1.71 -4.42 -24.55
C GLY A 159 -1.09 -5.74 -24.12
#